data_8e0005ad739655f9bb47ba26f8fdac4d
#
_entry.id   8e0005ad739655f9bb47ba26f8fdac4d
#
_cell.length_a   1.000
_cell.length_b   1.000
_cell.length_c   1.000
_cell.angle_alpha   90.00
_cell.angle_beta   90.00
_cell.angle_gamma   90.00
#
_symmetry.space_group_name_H-M   'P 1'
#
loop_
_entity.id
_entity.type
_entity.pdbx_description
1 polymer ?
#
loop_
_entity_poly.entity_id
_entity_poly.type
_entity_poly.pdbx_seq_one_letter_code
_entity_poly.pdbx_strand_id
1 'polypeptide(L)'
;MNEIEKLKIADLLEKYPFVESYFEENKLDVVGFEDKTFVEFLDHFSLEEVEDMALDLNKMTIDLVEYIKQMKDFLGIEDSNTVDILTIIPGQDKSGNKEGFDRLDIKKSEMIAIVGPTGSGKSRLLADIEWTAQCDTPTKRTIMINGEYPDKKWRFSSNNKLVAQLSQNMNFVMDLSVRDFLELHARSRMVEDIDQTVDKIIEEANKLAGEQFKMDTQITALSGGQSRALMIADTAILSSSPIVLIDEIENAGID
;
A
#
# COMPACT_ATOMS: atom_id res chain seq x y z
N MET A 1 -6.41 -17.90 17.55
CA MET A 1 -7.21 -16.75 18.00
C MET A 1 -6.93 -15.62 17.02
N ASN A 2 -7.94 -15.21 16.28
CA ASN A 2 -7.77 -14.19 15.22
C ASN A 2 -7.51 -12.83 15.89
N GLU A 3 -6.78 -11.93 15.23
CA GLU A 3 -6.47 -10.60 15.78
C GLU A 3 -7.74 -9.80 16.10
N ILE A 4 -8.78 -9.99 15.31
CA ILE A 4 -10.12 -9.39 15.49
C ILE A 4 -10.78 -9.82 16.82
N GLU A 5 -10.61 -11.05 17.25
CA GLU A 5 -11.20 -11.58 18.51
C GLU A 5 -10.61 -10.91 19.76
N LYS A 6 -9.47 -10.26 19.64
CA LYS A 6 -8.77 -9.58 20.73
C LYS A 6 -9.08 -8.09 20.82
N LEU A 7 -9.70 -7.54 19.80
CA LEU A 7 -10.05 -6.11 19.80
C LEU A 7 -11.20 -5.86 20.78
N LYS A 8 -11.11 -4.74 21.47
CA LYS A 8 -12.24 -4.21 22.25
C LYS A 8 -13.33 -3.72 21.30
N ILE A 9 -14.57 -3.71 21.75
CA ILE A 9 -15.72 -3.26 20.94
C ILE A 9 -15.52 -1.81 20.46
N ALA A 10 -14.99 -0.91 21.30
CA ALA A 10 -14.66 0.43 20.90
C ALA A 10 -13.64 0.47 19.74
N ASP A 11 -12.53 -0.27 19.88
CA ASP A 11 -11.48 -0.35 18.87
C ASP A 11 -11.99 -1.02 17.57
N LEU A 12 -12.92 -1.99 17.73
CA LEU A 12 -13.53 -2.69 16.62
C LEU A 12 -14.43 -1.77 15.80
N LEU A 13 -15.24 -0.93 16.45
CA LEU A 13 -16.12 0.05 15.83
C LEU A 13 -15.31 1.21 15.21
N GLU A 14 -14.24 1.66 15.84
CA GLU A 14 -13.34 2.67 15.29
C GLU A 14 -12.64 2.17 14.03
N LYS A 15 -12.10 0.94 14.09
CA LYS A 15 -11.36 0.34 12.97
C LYS A 15 -12.26 -0.13 11.83
N TYR A 16 -13.45 -0.59 12.15
CA TYR A 16 -14.44 -1.16 11.22
C TYR A 16 -15.84 -0.60 11.48
N PRO A 17 -16.15 0.67 11.14
CA PRO A 17 -17.44 1.29 11.43
C PRO A 17 -18.66 0.50 10.94
N PHE A 18 -18.52 -0.26 9.86
CA PHE A 18 -19.59 -1.09 9.31
C PHE A 18 -20.01 -2.26 10.23
N VAL A 19 -19.24 -2.57 11.26
CA VAL A 19 -19.60 -3.60 12.27
C VAL A 19 -20.81 -3.17 13.10
N GLU A 20 -21.10 -1.88 13.18
CA GLU A 20 -22.33 -1.37 13.80
C GLU A 20 -23.58 -2.00 13.16
N SER A 21 -23.60 -2.10 11.82
CA SER A 21 -24.71 -2.76 11.10
C SER A 21 -24.84 -4.25 11.47
N TYR A 22 -23.73 -4.94 11.68
CA TYR A 22 -23.78 -6.34 12.14
C TYR A 22 -24.41 -6.47 13.52
N PHE A 23 -24.08 -5.56 14.46
CA PHE A 23 -24.68 -5.56 15.79
C PHE A 23 -26.19 -5.24 15.73
N GLU A 24 -26.61 -4.27 14.92
CA GLU A 24 -28.01 -3.93 14.73
C GLU A 24 -28.82 -5.10 14.12
N GLU A 25 -28.32 -5.72 13.06
CA GLU A 25 -28.96 -6.85 12.38
C GLU A 25 -29.15 -8.06 13.31
N ASN A 26 -28.18 -8.30 14.18
CA ASN A 26 -28.24 -9.39 15.18
C ASN A 26 -28.86 -8.96 16.51
N LYS A 27 -29.41 -7.73 16.62
CA LYS A 27 -30.04 -7.17 17.82
C LYS A 27 -29.13 -7.21 19.05
N LEU A 28 -27.86 -6.96 18.87
CA LEU A 28 -26.86 -6.92 19.93
C LEU A 28 -26.69 -5.48 20.41
N ASP A 29 -27.10 -5.19 21.63
CA ASP A 29 -26.85 -3.90 22.27
C ASP A 29 -25.51 -3.91 22.96
N VAL A 30 -24.52 -3.26 22.33
CA VAL A 30 -23.13 -3.20 22.81
C VAL A 30 -22.86 -1.96 23.67
N VAL A 31 -23.87 -1.12 23.96
CA VAL A 31 -23.73 0.07 24.79
C VAL A 31 -23.35 -0.32 26.22
N GLY A 32 -22.28 0.26 26.73
CA GLY A 32 -21.72 -0.05 28.05
C GLY A 32 -20.73 -1.22 28.06
N PHE A 33 -20.44 -1.81 26.91
CA PHE A 33 -19.44 -2.88 26.75
C PHE A 33 -18.26 -2.47 25.86
N GLU A 34 -18.05 -1.18 25.66
CA GLU A 34 -17.01 -0.63 24.78
C GLU A 34 -15.59 -1.10 25.15
N ASP A 35 -15.36 -1.32 26.44
CA ASP A 35 -14.07 -1.79 26.99
C ASP A 35 -13.87 -3.31 26.96
N LYS A 36 -14.88 -4.06 26.52
CA LYS A 36 -14.85 -5.53 26.43
C LYS A 36 -14.53 -6.01 25.02
N THR A 37 -13.99 -7.21 24.90
CA THR A 37 -13.93 -7.90 23.61
C THR A 37 -15.32 -8.45 23.26
N PHE A 38 -15.53 -8.76 21.97
CA PHE A 38 -16.81 -9.33 21.53
C PHE A 38 -17.12 -10.66 22.21
N VAL A 39 -16.11 -11.49 22.48
CA VAL A 39 -16.27 -12.75 23.20
C VAL A 39 -16.71 -12.50 24.65
N GLU A 40 -16.05 -11.57 25.36
CA GLU A 40 -16.44 -11.18 26.72
C GLU A 40 -17.84 -10.55 26.78
N PHE A 41 -18.27 -9.86 25.75
CA PHE A 41 -19.63 -9.36 25.62
C PHE A 41 -20.63 -10.52 25.48
N LEU A 42 -20.36 -11.50 24.64
CA LEU A 42 -21.23 -12.66 24.46
C LEU A 42 -21.36 -13.50 25.73
N ASP A 43 -20.33 -13.55 26.59
CA ASP A 43 -20.35 -14.26 27.88
C ASP A 43 -21.30 -13.62 28.91
N HIS A 44 -21.82 -12.41 28.67
CA HIS A 44 -22.80 -11.76 29.57
C HIS A 44 -24.22 -12.22 29.34
N PHE A 45 -24.54 -12.87 28.23
CA PHE A 45 -25.89 -13.35 27.96
C PHE A 45 -26.24 -14.54 28.89
N SER A 46 -27.39 -14.46 29.54
CA SER A 46 -27.95 -15.57 30.31
C SER A 46 -28.47 -16.67 29.37
N LEU A 47 -28.62 -17.89 29.89
CA LEU A 47 -29.18 -19.01 29.12
C LEU A 47 -30.59 -18.70 28.58
N GLU A 48 -31.41 -17.97 29.34
CA GLU A 48 -32.77 -17.56 28.94
C GLU A 48 -32.71 -16.59 27.74
N GLU A 49 -31.83 -15.60 27.80
CA GLU A 49 -31.64 -14.63 26.68
C GLU A 49 -31.10 -15.30 25.41
N VAL A 50 -30.19 -16.25 25.56
CA VAL A 50 -29.66 -17.04 24.45
C VAL A 50 -30.75 -17.86 23.77
N GLU A 51 -31.64 -18.49 24.55
CA GLU A 51 -32.78 -19.26 24.05
C GLU A 51 -33.84 -18.35 23.39
N ASP A 52 -34.19 -17.24 24.04
CA ASP A 52 -35.21 -16.29 23.55
C ASP A 52 -34.78 -15.62 22.26
N MET A 53 -33.50 -15.30 22.10
CA MET A 53 -32.92 -14.66 20.91
C MET A 53 -32.45 -15.68 19.86
N ALA A 54 -32.54 -16.98 20.17
CA ALA A 54 -32.04 -18.08 19.33
C ALA A 54 -30.57 -17.88 18.88
N LEU A 55 -29.70 -17.38 19.78
CA LEU A 55 -28.30 -17.11 19.51
C LEU A 55 -27.45 -18.38 19.62
N ASP A 56 -26.56 -18.56 18.64
CA ASP A 56 -25.46 -19.53 18.74
C ASP A 56 -24.16 -18.74 19.02
N LEU A 57 -23.82 -18.56 20.30
CA LEU A 57 -22.69 -17.75 20.74
C LEU A 57 -21.36 -18.20 20.13
N ASN A 58 -21.16 -19.51 19.94
CA ASN A 58 -19.95 -20.03 19.30
C ASN A 58 -19.86 -19.67 17.83
N LYS A 59 -21.00 -19.64 17.15
CA LYS A 59 -21.08 -19.31 15.73
C LYS A 59 -20.96 -17.80 15.52
N MET A 60 -21.51 -16.98 16.39
CA MET A 60 -21.50 -15.52 16.24
C MET A 60 -20.10 -14.93 16.16
N THR A 61 -19.15 -15.46 16.91
CA THR A 61 -17.75 -15.00 16.81
C THR A 61 -17.15 -15.31 15.43
N ILE A 62 -17.45 -16.48 14.90
CA ILE A 62 -17.00 -16.87 13.54
C ILE A 62 -17.70 -16.01 12.49
N ASP A 63 -19.01 -15.84 12.61
CA ASP A 63 -19.83 -15.05 11.68
C ASP A 63 -19.39 -13.57 11.66
N LEU A 64 -19.05 -12.98 12.81
CA LEU A 64 -18.50 -11.63 12.88
C LEU A 64 -17.17 -11.50 12.11
N VAL A 65 -16.26 -12.46 12.31
CA VAL A 65 -14.97 -12.47 11.60
C VAL A 65 -15.19 -12.62 10.09
N GLU A 66 -16.10 -13.50 9.67
CA GLU A 66 -16.44 -13.67 8.25
C GLU A 66 -17.14 -12.43 7.68
N TYR A 67 -18.05 -11.81 8.42
CA TYR A 67 -18.70 -10.55 8.03
C TYR A 67 -17.68 -9.43 7.81
N ILE A 68 -16.75 -9.24 8.77
CA ILE A 68 -15.68 -8.24 8.63
C ILE A 68 -14.85 -8.53 7.39
N LYS A 69 -14.50 -9.79 7.14
CA LYS A 69 -13.73 -10.18 5.96
C LYS A 69 -14.48 -9.88 4.66
N GLN A 70 -15.76 -10.25 4.58
CA GLN A 70 -16.59 -10.00 3.40
C GLN A 70 -16.77 -8.50 3.14
N MET A 71 -17.02 -7.72 4.19
CA MET A 71 -17.18 -6.26 4.08
C MET A 71 -15.88 -5.57 3.68
N LYS A 72 -14.74 -6.03 4.20
CA LYS A 72 -13.42 -5.55 3.77
C LYS A 72 -13.18 -5.83 2.29
N ASP A 73 -13.45 -7.05 1.85
CA ASP A 73 -13.33 -7.43 0.43
C ASP A 73 -14.27 -6.61 -0.46
N PHE A 74 -15.50 -6.36 -0.01
CA PHE A 74 -16.50 -5.56 -0.74
C PHE A 74 -16.13 -4.07 -0.82
N LEU A 75 -15.65 -3.50 0.29
CA LEU A 75 -15.25 -2.09 0.38
C LEU A 75 -13.82 -1.85 -0.15
N GLY A 76 -13.10 -2.90 -0.49
CA GLY A 76 -11.69 -2.80 -0.89
C GLY A 76 -10.77 -2.36 0.27
N ILE A 77 -11.19 -2.56 1.52
CA ILE A 77 -10.39 -2.27 2.71
C ILE A 77 -9.47 -3.47 2.93
N GLU A 78 -8.22 -3.34 2.54
CA GLU A 78 -7.22 -4.35 2.87
C GLU A 78 -6.59 -4.03 4.24
N ASP A 79 -6.31 -5.08 5.03
CA ASP A 79 -5.45 -4.96 6.21
C ASP A 79 -4.13 -4.34 5.74
N SER A 80 -3.66 -3.35 6.46
CA SER A 80 -2.50 -2.55 6.09
C SER A 80 -1.45 -3.42 5.36
N ASN A 81 -1.26 -3.15 4.06
CA ASN A 81 -0.26 -3.80 3.21
C ASN A 81 1.14 -3.40 3.69
N THR A 82 1.44 -3.67 4.96
CA THR A 82 2.77 -3.41 5.50
C THR A 82 3.72 -4.44 4.92
N VAL A 83 4.60 -3.97 4.07
CA VAL A 83 5.75 -4.74 3.63
C VAL A 83 6.86 -4.51 4.64
N ASP A 84 7.10 -5.49 5.49
CA ASP A 84 8.21 -5.43 6.45
C ASP A 84 9.50 -5.97 5.82
N ILE A 85 9.37 -7.00 4.97
CA ILE A 85 10.50 -7.60 4.25
C ILE A 85 10.07 -7.93 2.82
N LEU A 86 10.82 -7.39 1.85
CA LEU A 86 10.80 -7.83 0.45
C LEU A 86 11.96 -8.81 0.24
N THR A 87 11.67 -10.04 -0.16
CA THR A 87 12.68 -11.06 -0.45
C THR A 87 12.74 -11.35 -1.94
N ILE A 88 13.97 -11.32 -2.48
CA ILE A 88 14.25 -11.68 -3.87
C ILE A 88 15.03 -12.98 -3.89
N ILE A 89 14.41 -14.02 -4.44
CA ILE A 89 15.04 -15.30 -4.70
C ILE A 89 15.61 -15.28 -6.13
N PRO A 90 16.90 -15.61 -6.32
CA PRO A 90 17.54 -15.56 -7.62
C PRO A 90 16.92 -16.55 -8.61
N GLY A 91 16.96 -16.22 -9.86
CA GLY A 91 16.56 -17.05 -10.96
C GLY A 91 17.73 -17.36 -11.88
N GLN A 92 17.60 -16.95 -13.14
CA GLN A 92 18.60 -17.20 -14.19
C GLN A 92 18.94 -15.93 -14.97
N ASP A 93 20.18 -15.88 -15.46
CA ASP A 93 20.65 -14.86 -16.39
C ASP A 93 20.14 -15.09 -17.83
N LYS A 94 20.53 -14.22 -18.78
CA LYS A 94 20.15 -14.33 -20.20
C LYS A 94 20.65 -15.62 -20.87
N SER A 95 21.68 -16.26 -20.30
CA SER A 95 22.29 -17.50 -20.80
C SER A 95 21.72 -18.73 -20.13
N GLY A 96 20.78 -18.56 -19.18
CA GLY A 96 20.18 -19.66 -18.43
C GLY A 96 21.00 -20.13 -17.22
N ASN A 97 22.10 -19.43 -16.88
CA ASN A 97 22.88 -19.76 -15.70
C ASN A 97 22.23 -19.19 -14.45
N LYS A 98 22.36 -19.89 -13.32
CA LYS A 98 21.89 -19.39 -12.02
C LYS A 98 22.60 -18.07 -11.68
N GLU A 99 21.86 -17.10 -11.15
CA GLU A 99 22.43 -15.84 -10.67
C GLU A 99 23.37 -16.05 -9.49
N GLY A 100 24.37 -15.18 -9.34
CA GLY A 100 25.47 -15.34 -8.39
C GLY A 100 25.19 -14.93 -6.95
N PHE A 101 23.92 -14.83 -6.55
CA PHE A 101 23.53 -14.56 -5.16
C PHE A 101 22.53 -15.63 -4.69
N ASP A 102 22.38 -15.82 -3.38
CA ASP A 102 21.48 -16.85 -2.85
C ASP A 102 20.11 -16.28 -2.48
N ARG A 103 20.08 -15.14 -1.85
CA ARG A 103 18.87 -14.45 -1.40
C ARG A 103 19.19 -13.00 -1.10
N LEU A 104 18.24 -12.09 -1.41
CA LEU A 104 18.34 -10.69 -1.05
C LEU A 104 17.07 -10.32 -0.26
N ASP A 105 17.23 -9.92 0.98
CA ASP A 105 16.17 -9.41 1.84
C ASP A 105 16.32 -7.90 1.99
N ILE A 106 15.25 -7.18 1.71
CA ILE A 106 15.16 -5.72 1.84
C ILE A 106 14.11 -5.44 2.91
N LYS A 107 14.51 -4.79 3.99
CA LYS A 107 13.63 -4.47 5.12
C LYS A 107 12.91 -3.15 4.90
N LYS A 108 11.80 -2.99 5.58
CA LYS A 108 11.06 -1.74 5.63
C LYS A 108 11.98 -0.57 5.97
N SER A 109 11.78 0.54 5.30
CA SER A 109 12.58 1.77 5.42
C SER A 109 14.04 1.66 4.94
N GLU A 110 14.44 0.56 4.34
CA GLU A 110 15.75 0.46 3.66
C GLU A 110 15.68 1.08 2.27
N MET A 111 16.76 1.78 1.90
CA MET A 111 16.98 2.30 0.57
C MET A 111 18.10 1.50 -0.09
N ILE A 112 17.82 0.89 -1.24
CA ILE A 112 18.77 0.06 -1.97
C ILE A 112 19.12 0.70 -3.30
N ALA A 113 20.40 0.96 -3.53
CA ALA A 113 20.92 1.40 -4.81
C ALA A 113 21.37 0.20 -5.65
N ILE A 114 20.75 0.01 -6.82
CA ILE A 114 21.13 -1.04 -7.77
C ILE A 114 22.03 -0.43 -8.85
N VAL A 115 23.29 -0.72 -8.81
CA VAL A 115 24.31 -0.20 -9.74
C VAL A 115 24.82 -1.28 -10.70
N GLY A 116 25.22 -0.89 -11.88
CA GLY A 116 25.78 -1.81 -12.87
C GLY A 116 25.72 -1.24 -14.29
N PRO A 117 26.49 -1.80 -15.24
CA PRO A 117 26.53 -1.32 -16.62
C PRO A 117 25.19 -1.48 -17.34
N THR A 118 25.03 -0.76 -18.43
CA THR A 118 23.87 -0.94 -19.32
C THR A 118 23.78 -2.39 -19.78
N GLY A 119 22.57 -2.94 -19.74
CA GLY A 119 22.33 -4.35 -20.12
C GLY A 119 22.62 -5.38 -19.01
N SER A 120 23.03 -4.97 -17.80
CA SER A 120 23.26 -5.89 -16.67
C SER A 120 21.96 -6.47 -16.05
N GLY A 121 20.80 -6.00 -16.48
CA GLY A 121 19.52 -6.54 -16.01
C GLY A 121 18.82 -5.73 -14.90
N LYS A 122 19.30 -4.52 -14.58
CA LYS A 122 18.71 -3.64 -13.55
C LYS A 122 17.20 -3.44 -13.74
N SER A 123 16.80 -2.91 -14.90
CA SER A 123 15.37 -2.66 -15.19
C SER A 123 14.55 -3.95 -15.23
N ARG A 124 15.17 -5.09 -15.54
CA ARG A 124 14.48 -6.39 -15.45
C ARG A 124 14.24 -6.82 -14.01
N LEU A 125 15.19 -6.54 -13.11
CA LEU A 125 14.99 -6.79 -11.68
C LEU A 125 13.86 -5.91 -11.12
N LEU A 126 13.83 -4.62 -11.48
CA LEU A 126 12.74 -3.72 -11.09
C LEU A 126 11.39 -4.24 -11.61
N ALA A 127 11.33 -4.69 -12.86
CA ALA A 127 10.12 -5.28 -13.43
C ALA A 127 9.69 -6.57 -12.71
N ASP A 128 10.63 -7.44 -12.32
CA ASP A 128 10.31 -8.64 -11.56
C ASP A 128 9.73 -8.32 -10.16
N ILE A 129 10.20 -7.23 -9.53
CA ILE A 129 9.65 -6.73 -8.26
C ILE A 129 8.25 -6.15 -8.50
N GLU A 130 8.09 -5.28 -9.50
CA GLU A 130 6.80 -4.67 -9.86
C GLU A 130 5.72 -5.73 -10.12
N TRP A 131 6.08 -6.76 -10.87
CA TRP A 131 5.17 -7.86 -11.21
C TRP A 131 5.09 -8.93 -10.13
N THR A 132 5.77 -8.76 -8.98
CA THR A 132 5.82 -9.79 -7.93
C THR A 132 6.07 -11.19 -8.53
N ALA A 133 7.15 -11.30 -9.30
CA ALA A 133 7.48 -12.50 -10.07
C ALA A 133 7.45 -13.77 -9.22
N GLN A 134 6.88 -14.86 -9.74
CA GLN A 134 6.76 -16.17 -9.08
C GLN A 134 7.28 -17.26 -10.02
N CYS A 135 8.55 -17.17 -10.41
CA CYS A 135 9.20 -18.07 -11.37
C CYS A 135 8.56 -18.09 -12.77
N ASP A 136 7.72 -17.13 -13.08
CA ASP A 136 6.90 -17.02 -14.30
C ASP A 136 7.36 -15.89 -15.24
N THR A 137 8.46 -15.23 -14.92
CA THR A 137 9.15 -14.26 -15.78
C THR A 137 10.34 -14.92 -16.49
N PRO A 138 10.90 -14.31 -17.55
CA PRO A 138 12.07 -14.87 -18.24
C PRO A 138 13.29 -15.12 -17.34
N THR A 139 13.44 -14.34 -16.27
CA THR A 139 14.51 -14.50 -15.27
C THR A 139 14.26 -15.64 -14.29
N LYS A 140 13.03 -16.12 -14.18
CA LYS A 140 12.59 -17.12 -13.19
C LYS A 140 12.89 -16.74 -11.73
N ARG A 141 13.00 -15.44 -11.45
CA ARG A 141 13.10 -14.95 -10.07
C ARG A 141 11.78 -15.17 -9.34
N THR A 142 11.88 -15.24 -8.03
CA THR A 142 10.71 -15.28 -7.15
C THR A 142 10.77 -14.15 -6.15
N ILE A 143 9.68 -13.39 -6.06
CA ILE A 143 9.51 -12.30 -5.09
C ILE A 143 8.59 -12.79 -3.98
N MET A 144 9.02 -12.59 -2.73
CA MET A 144 8.21 -12.89 -1.55
C MET A 144 8.03 -11.63 -0.73
N ILE A 145 6.89 -11.50 -0.08
CA ILE A 145 6.54 -10.40 0.82
C ILE A 145 6.30 -10.99 2.19
N ASN A 146 6.98 -10.47 3.21
CA ASN A 146 6.90 -10.94 4.60
C ASN A 146 7.10 -12.47 4.74
N GLY A 147 7.91 -13.07 3.87
CA GLY A 147 8.20 -14.50 3.86
C GLY A 147 7.16 -15.37 3.14
N GLU A 148 6.12 -14.77 2.56
CA GLU A 148 5.06 -15.47 1.83
C GLU A 148 5.04 -15.11 0.34
N TYR A 149 4.45 -15.98 -0.47
CA TYR A 149 4.22 -15.68 -1.89
C TYR A 149 3.04 -14.72 -2.00
N PRO A 150 3.22 -13.54 -2.61
CA PRO A 150 2.12 -12.59 -2.77
C PRO A 150 1.02 -13.18 -3.65
N ASP A 151 -0.24 -12.92 -3.29
CA ASP A 151 -1.40 -13.36 -4.05
C ASP A 151 -1.33 -12.80 -5.48
N LYS A 152 -1.76 -13.59 -6.45
CA LYS A 152 -1.79 -13.19 -7.87
C LYS A 152 -2.69 -11.96 -8.12
N LYS A 153 -3.68 -11.73 -7.26
CA LYS A 153 -4.53 -10.51 -7.33
C LYS A 153 -3.71 -9.21 -7.30
N TRP A 154 -2.58 -9.19 -6.58
CA TRP A 154 -1.71 -8.01 -6.48
C TRP A 154 -1.13 -7.54 -7.80
N ARG A 155 -0.95 -8.44 -8.77
CA ARG A 155 -0.46 -8.11 -10.12
C ARG A 155 -1.50 -7.37 -10.95
N PHE A 156 -2.78 -7.61 -10.69
CA PHE A 156 -3.88 -7.18 -11.54
C PHE A 156 -4.76 -6.12 -10.88
N SER A 157 -4.56 -5.83 -9.61
CA SER A 157 -5.30 -4.77 -8.91
C SER A 157 -4.80 -3.40 -9.35
N SER A 158 -5.72 -2.56 -9.85
CA SER A 158 -5.43 -1.16 -10.13
C SER A 158 -5.44 -0.29 -8.87
N ASN A 159 -6.16 -0.71 -7.85
CA ASN A 159 -6.38 0.07 -6.63
C ASN A 159 -5.35 -0.24 -5.54
N ASN A 160 -4.83 -1.47 -5.50
CA ASN A 160 -3.93 -1.95 -4.45
C ASN A 160 -2.59 -2.36 -5.03
N LYS A 161 -1.82 -1.41 -5.54
CA LYS A 161 -0.47 -1.69 -6.06
C LYS A 161 0.52 -1.77 -4.91
N LEU A 162 1.20 -2.91 -4.79
CA LEU A 162 2.35 -3.08 -3.88
C LEU A 162 3.52 -2.17 -4.25
N VAL A 163 3.63 -1.82 -5.51
CA VAL A 163 4.78 -1.13 -6.08
C VAL A 163 4.34 0.11 -6.83
N ALA A 164 4.86 1.26 -6.46
CA ALA A 164 4.85 2.46 -7.27
C ALA A 164 6.17 2.55 -8.04
N GLN A 165 6.10 2.73 -9.36
CA GLN A 165 7.28 2.83 -10.20
C GLN A 165 7.35 4.21 -10.87
N LEU A 166 8.50 4.85 -10.73
CA LEU A 166 8.88 6.03 -11.48
C LEU A 166 9.84 5.62 -12.61
N SER A 167 9.34 5.65 -13.85
CA SER A 167 10.14 5.30 -15.02
C SER A 167 10.92 6.52 -15.55
N GLN A 168 11.95 6.25 -16.36
CA GLN A 168 12.82 7.27 -16.95
C GLN A 168 12.06 8.31 -17.79
N ASN A 169 11.05 7.90 -18.54
CA ASN A 169 10.37 8.70 -19.56
C ASN A 169 9.02 9.25 -19.11
N MET A 170 8.88 9.65 -17.85
CA MET A 170 7.66 10.31 -17.39
C MET A 170 7.73 11.79 -17.68
N ASN A 171 6.85 12.27 -18.56
CA ASN A 171 6.69 13.68 -18.87
C ASN A 171 5.26 14.12 -18.56
N PHE A 172 5.12 15.32 -18.06
CA PHE A 172 3.82 15.94 -17.91
C PHE A 172 3.28 16.37 -19.27
N VAL A 173 2.03 16.05 -19.55
CA VAL A 173 1.34 16.39 -20.80
C VAL A 173 0.11 17.28 -20.57
N MET A 174 -0.11 17.70 -19.33
CA MET A 174 -1.27 18.49 -18.93
C MET A 174 -0.90 19.97 -18.87
N ASP A 175 -1.81 20.83 -19.29
CA ASP A 175 -1.66 22.30 -19.21
C ASP A 175 -2.26 22.80 -17.86
N LEU A 176 -1.58 22.47 -16.78
CA LEU A 176 -1.96 22.84 -15.41
C LEU A 176 -0.78 23.50 -14.71
N SER A 177 -1.06 24.31 -13.69
CA SER A 177 -0.02 24.71 -12.75
C SER A 177 0.41 23.51 -11.88
N VAL A 178 1.61 23.61 -11.27
CA VAL A 178 2.08 22.60 -10.31
C VAL A 178 1.03 22.37 -9.21
N ARG A 179 0.47 23.47 -8.66
CA ARG A 179 -0.56 23.40 -7.64
C ARG A 179 -1.80 22.66 -8.11
N ASP A 180 -2.38 23.07 -9.25
CA ASP A 180 -3.60 22.46 -9.77
C ASP A 180 -3.43 20.97 -10.04
N PHE A 181 -2.26 20.57 -10.56
CA PHE A 181 -1.93 19.17 -10.77
C PHE A 181 -1.90 18.38 -9.47
N LEU A 182 -1.20 18.89 -8.45
CA LEU A 182 -1.09 18.22 -7.15
C LEU A 182 -2.44 18.15 -6.43
N GLU A 183 -3.25 19.21 -6.48
CA GLU A 183 -4.60 19.20 -5.92
C GLU A 183 -5.49 18.15 -6.60
N LEU A 184 -5.44 18.07 -7.92
CA LEU A 184 -6.17 17.06 -8.68
C LEU A 184 -5.74 15.64 -8.28
N HIS A 185 -4.43 15.42 -8.14
CA HIS A 185 -3.89 14.13 -7.74
C HIS A 185 -4.26 13.78 -6.30
N ALA A 186 -4.11 14.71 -5.35
CA ALA A 186 -4.50 14.53 -3.96
C ALA A 186 -6.01 14.21 -3.81
N ARG A 187 -6.87 14.91 -4.56
CA ARG A 187 -8.31 14.61 -4.62
C ARG A 187 -8.59 13.20 -5.16
N SER A 188 -7.88 12.77 -6.19
CA SER A 188 -8.02 11.42 -6.75
C SER A 188 -7.62 10.32 -5.76
N ARG A 189 -6.81 10.66 -4.76
CA ARG A 189 -6.38 9.78 -3.67
C ARG A 189 -7.19 9.93 -2.39
N MET A 190 -8.25 10.76 -2.41
CA MET A 190 -9.14 11.02 -1.28
C MET A 190 -8.39 11.50 -0.02
N VAL A 191 -7.38 12.36 -0.22
CA VAL A 191 -6.62 12.95 0.88
C VAL A 191 -7.50 13.93 1.65
N GLU A 192 -7.52 13.86 2.98
CA GLU A 192 -8.37 14.69 3.84
C GLU A 192 -7.95 16.17 3.84
N ASP A 193 -6.64 16.45 4.01
CA ASP A 193 -6.08 17.80 3.99
C ASP A 193 -5.25 18.02 2.72
N ILE A 194 -5.91 18.46 1.66
CA ILE A 194 -5.30 18.65 0.35
C ILE A 194 -4.27 19.77 0.39
N ASP A 195 -4.59 20.94 0.99
CA ASP A 195 -3.70 22.10 1.00
C ASP A 195 -2.39 21.80 1.72
N GLN A 196 -2.47 21.20 2.92
CA GLN A 196 -1.27 20.83 3.68
C GLN A 196 -0.43 19.78 2.95
N THR A 197 -1.09 18.82 2.30
CA THR A 197 -0.40 17.77 1.54
C THR A 197 0.31 18.34 0.31
N VAL A 198 -0.34 19.22 -0.43
CA VAL A 198 0.23 19.90 -1.60
C VAL A 198 1.44 20.75 -1.20
N ASP A 199 1.31 21.55 -0.14
CA ASP A 199 2.41 22.38 0.37
C ASP A 199 3.62 21.52 0.77
N LYS A 200 3.39 20.39 1.42
CA LYS A 200 4.43 19.43 1.80
C LYS A 200 5.11 18.81 0.59
N ILE A 201 4.34 18.42 -0.44
CA ILE A 201 4.92 17.85 -1.67
C ILE A 201 5.83 18.87 -2.35
N ILE A 202 5.39 20.13 -2.45
CA ILE A 202 6.17 21.20 -3.09
C ILE A 202 7.44 21.50 -2.30
N GLU A 203 7.36 21.53 -0.97
CA GLU A 203 8.53 21.72 -0.10
C GLU A 203 9.55 20.61 -0.33
N GLU A 204 9.14 19.34 -0.29
CA GLU A 204 10.04 18.20 -0.48
C GLU A 204 10.58 18.15 -1.92
N ALA A 205 9.76 18.44 -2.91
CA ALA A 205 10.21 18.50 -4.29
C ALA A 205 11.28 19.60 -4.50
N ASN A 206 11.09 20.77 -3.89
CA ASN A 206 12.07 21.86 -3.96
C ASN A 206 13.36 21.59 -3.16
N LYS A 207 13.35 20.71 -2.15
CA LYS A 207 14.57 20.21 -1.50
C LYS A 207 15.38 19.29 -2.40
N LEU A 208 14.68 18.51 -3.24
CA LEU A 208 15.29 17.56 -4.18
C LEU A 208 15.75 18.22 -5.49
N ALA A 209 15.09 19.32 -5.89
CA ALA A 209 15.39 20.00 -7.14
C ALA A 209 16.64 20.89 -7.00
N GLY A 210 17.58 20.81 -7.93
CA GLY A 210 18.75 21.71 -7.99
C GLY A 210 18.35 23.18 -8.17
N GLU A 211 17.24 23.45 -8.87
CA GLU A 211 16.62 24.78 -9.00
C GLU A 211 15.18 24.73 -8.51
N GLN A 212 14.83 25.63 -7.59
CA GLN A 212 13.48 25.70 -7.05
C GLN A 212 12.47 26.22 -8.08
N PHE A 213 11.24 25.76 -7.98
CA PHE A 213 10.10 26.17 -8.80
C PHE A 213 8.94 26.64 -7.92
N LYS A 214 8.04 27.43 -8.52
CA LYS A 214 6.88 27.98 -7.83
C LYS A 214 5.63 27.15 -8.06
N MET A 215 4.63 27.31 -7.21
CA MET A 215 3.34 26.64 -7.29
C MET A 215 2.55 27.00 -8.55
N ASP A 216 2.69 28.25 -9.03
CA ASP A 216 2.03 28.78 -10.22
C ASP A 216 2.76 28.47 -11.53
N THR A 217 3.92 27.81 -11.46
CA THR A 217 4.66 27.37 -12.63
C THR A 217 3.84 26.34 -13.41
N GLN A 218 3.77 26.50 -14.74
CA GLN A 218 3.17 25.49 -15.60
C GLN A 218 3.97 24.19 -15.52
N ILE A 219 3.28 23.07 -15.29
CA ILE A 219 3.94 21.78 -15.07
C ILE A 219 4.77 21.33 -16.30
N THR A 220 4.35 21.73 -17.50
CA THR A 220 5.05 21.47 -18.76
C THR A 220 6.27 22.38 -18.96
N ALA A 221 6.41 23.46 -18.19
CA ALA A 221 7.55 24.36 -18.23
C ALA A 221 8.67 23.99 -17.27
N LEU A 222 8.45 22.98 -16.41
CA LEU A 222 9.47 22.47 -15.51
C LEU A 222 10.64 21.85 -16.28
N SER A 223 11.86 22.09 -15.80
CA SER A 223 13.04 21.37 -16.32
C SER A 223 12.92 19.87 -16.01
N GLY A 224 13.72 19.05 -16.68
CA GLY A 224 13.73 17.59 -16.44
C GLY A 224 14.02 17.24 -14.98
N GLY A 225 14.96 17.94 -14.32
CA GLY A 225 15.28 17.77 -12.91
C GLY A 225 14.13 18.18 -11.99
N GLN A 226 13.51 19.34 -12.25
CA GLN A 226 12.34 19.81 -11.48
C GLN A 226 11.15 18.87 -11.64
N SER A 227 10.84 18.42 -12.85
CA SER A 227 9.76 17.46 -13.11
C SER A 227 9.98 16.16 -12.35
N ARG A 228 11.21 15.67 -12.33
CA ARG A 228 11.55 14.42 -11.64
C ARG A 228 11.49 14.57 -10.13
N ALA A 229 12.04 15.66 -9.58
CA ALA A 229 11.93 15.97 -8.16
C ALA A 229 10.46 16.04 -7.71
N LEU A 230 9.61 16.71 -8.51
CA LEU A 230 8.17 16.77 -8.24
C LEU A 230 7.53 15.39 -8.25
N MET A 231 7.80 14.56 -9.26
CA MET A 231 7.24 13.20 -9.34
C MET A 231 7.69 12.30 -8.18
N ILE A 232 8.95 12.41 -7.75
CA ILE A 232 9.46 11.65 -6.61
C ILE A 232 8.73 12.05 -5.34
N ALA A 233 8.63 13.36 -5.04
CA ALA A 233 7.96 13.86 -3.85
C ALA A 233 6.46 13.52 -3.84
N ASP A 234 5.78 13.71 -4.97
CA ASP A 234 4.38 13.37 -5.17
C ASP A 234 4.12 11.87 -4.93
N THR A 235 4.93 11.02 -5.56
CA THR A 235 4.81 9.56 -5.36
C THR A 235 5.12 9.14 -3.93
N ALA A 236 6.14 9.73 -3.29
CA ALA A 236 6.52 9.38 -1.92
C ALA A 236 5.45 9.77 -0.89
N ILE A 237 4.68 10.84 -1.15
CA ILE A 237 3.68 11.36 -0.20
C ILE A 237 2.28 10.82 -0.51
N LEU A 238 1.89 10.77 -1.79
CA LEU A 238 0.54 10.37 -2.18
C LEU A 238 0.38 8.89 -2.50
N SER A 239 1.47 8.17 -2.75
CA SER A 239 1.35 6.73 -3.02
C SER A 239 1.07 5.96 -1.74
N SER A 240 0.04 5.11 -1.77
CA SER A 240 -0.21 4.11 -0.75
C SER A 240 0.66 2.85 -0.92
N SER A 241 1.47 2.80 -1.99
CA SER A 241 2.31 1.63 -2.29
C SER A 241 3.48 1.54 -1.30
N PRO A 242 3.65 0.40 -0.63
CA PRO A 242 4.73 0.23 0.37
C PRO A 242 6.13 0.14 -0.25
N ILE A 243 6.24 -0.08 -1.56
CA ILE A 243 7.49 -0.18 -2.30
C ILE A 243 7.51 0.89 -3.38
N VAL A 244 8.56 1.71 -3.42
CA VAL A 244 8.79 2.70 -4.48
C VAL A 244 10.02 2.29 -5.27
N LEU A 245 9.88 2.12 -6.58
CA LEU A 245 10.98 1.86 -7.52
C LEU A 245 11.26 3.12 -8.34
N ILE A 246 12.52 3.54 -8.36
CA ILE A 246 12.95 4.69 -9.12
C ILE A 246 14.04 4.24 -10.11
N ASP A 247 13.76 4.36 -11.40
CA ASP A 247 14.70 3.98 -12.46
C ASP A 247 15.51 5.20 -12.93
N GLU A 248 16.82 5.01 -13.11
CA GLU A 248 17.77 5.99 -13.67
C GLU A 248 17.82 7.38 -12.98
N ILE A 249 18.09 7.39 -11.66
CA ILE A 249 18.26 8.64 -10.88
C ILE A 249 19.42 9.50 -11.40
N GLU A 250 20.50 8.90 -11.87
CA GLU A 250 21.73 9.57 -12.27
C GLU A 250 21.55 10.61 -13.40
N ASN A 251 20.50 10.52 -14.20
CA ASN A 251 20.21 11.46 -15.29
C ASN A 251 19.26 12.59 -14.86
N ALA A 252 18.91 12.67 -13.61
CA ALA A 252 17.84 13.55 -13.14
C ALA A 252 18.30 14.94 -12.67
N GLY A 253 19.61 15.18 -12.55
CA GLY A 253 20.14 16.44 -11.99
C GLY A 253 19.64 16.71 -10.57
N ILE A 254 19.43 15.64 -9.81
CA ILE A 254 19.04 15.66 -8.40
C ILE A 254 20.32 15.51 -7.59
N ASP A 255 20.57 16.43 -6.65
CA ASP A 255 21.69 16.35 -5.69
C ASP A 255 21.42 15.33 -4.57
#